data_62c83c451837feb764d33cd90c51b82a
#
_entry.id   62c83c451837feb764d33cd90c51b82a
#
_cell.length_a   1.000
_cell.length_b   1.000
_cell.length_c   1.000
_cell.angle_alpha   90.00
_cell.angle_beta   90.00
_cell.angle_gamma   90.00
#
_symmetry.space_group_name_H-M   'P 1'
#
loop_
_entity.id
_entity.type
_entity.pdbx_description
1 polymer ?
#
loop_
_entity_poly.entity_id
_entity_poly.type
_entity_poly.pdbx_seq_one_letter_code
_entity_poly.pdbx_strand_id
1 'polypeptide(L)'
;EIAFCAPNYGQGKTAKYRRKKTKGMRRRQNRANPSEPQAPQVWITMMWHMGLRLPWTWRLGPSNSSERGHVVEMLEQEEFPEDTLFCGDAGFVGYDFWKAIVDAEGHFLVRAGANVKRLSETADIKREGGGIVLCWPKDKMNSGEKPLRLRLIRVKIGKTKMWMLTSVLDPKQLSAKEIIRYYKMRWGVEVEYRGLKQTIDKAMLRCRKSARVYVELDWSIRAMAFAELIALREQLSKGDENPREPEEDYRPTDRSLANTVRALRKCMRNLTRDVDPDNDLLSQLAEALVQKYNNRTDKRARYRPPNKDKKPLGDPIVTKLNRESRKKLAQFADRIAA
;
A
#
# COMPACT_ATOMS: atom_id res chain seq x y z
N GLU A 1 5.38 -2.18 0.02
CA GLU A 1 6.74 -2.61 -0.29
C GLU A 1 7.05 -3.98 0.26
N ILE A 2 7.76 -4.79 -0.51
CA ILE A 2 8.19 -6.12 -0.07
C ILE A 2 9.57 -6.42 -0.61
N ALA A 3 10.48 -6.80 0.31
CA ALA A 3 11.75 -7.39 -0.04
C ALA A 3 11.60 -8.91 -0.24
N PHE A 4 12.00 -9.41 -1.39
CA PHE A 4 12.09 -10.84 -1.66
C PHE A 4 13.51 -11.33 -1.48
N CYS A 5 13.68 -12.43 -0.74
CA CYS A 5 14.96 -13.15 -0.73
C CYS A 5 15.10 -13.89 -2.05
N ALA A 6 16.04 -13.45 -2.86
CA ALA A 6 16.42 -14.10 -4.11
C ALA A 6 17.63 -15.02 -3.93
N PRO A 7 17.85 -15.98 -4.85
CA PRO A 7 19.14 -16.68 -4.94
C PRO A 7 20.29 -15.69 -5.15
N ASN A 8 21.44 -16.05 -4.65
CA ASN A 8 22.64 -15.21 -4.69
C ASN A 8 23.06 -14.90 -6.13
N TYR A 9 22.99 -13.64 -6.55
CA TYR A 9 23.38 -13.21 -7.89
C TYR A 9 24.90 -13.24 -8.03
N GLY A 10 25.42 -14.26 -8.67
CA GLY A 10 26.82 -14.30 -9.09
C GLY A 10 27.88 -14.59 -8.01
N GLN A 11 27.52 -14.70 -6.75
CA GLN A 11 28.46 -15.06 -5.68
C GLN A 11 28.26 -16.47 -5.15
N GLY A 12 28.15 -17.47 -5.93
CA GLY A 12 28.26 -18.90 -5.62
C GLY A 12 27.80 -19.49 -4.27
N LYS A 13 27.21 -18.72 -3.37
CA LYS A 13 26.72 -19.15 -2.06
C LYS A 13 25.17 -19.22 -2.07
N THR A 14 24.52 -20.02 -2.19
CA THR A 14 24.23 -21.36 -2.51
C THR A 14 23.05 -21.91 -1.76
N ALA A 15 22.35 -22.78 -2.43
CA ALA A 15 21.28 -23.62 -1.89
C ALA A 15 21.65 -24.35 -0.57
N LYS A 16 22.92 -24.58 -0.28
CA LYS A 16 23.38 -25.19 0.99
C LYS A 16 23.07 -24.32 2.22
N TYR A 17 23.19 -23.01 2.12
CA TYR A 17 22.87 -22.09 3.23
C TYR A 17 21.38 -22.05 3.53
N ARG A 18 20.53 -22.28 2.52
CA ARG A 18 19.07 -22.34 2.65
C ARG A 18 18.56 -23.61 3.32
N ARG A 19 19.18 -24.76 3.05
CA ARG A 19 18.78 -26.06 3.61
C ARG A 19 19.05 -26.18 5.12
N LYS A 20 20.00 -25.42 5.63
CA LYS A 20 20.35 -25.42 7.07
C LYS A 20 19.49 -24.51 7.95
N LYS A 21 18.59 -23.70 7.38
CA LYS A 21 17.68 -22.87 8.18
C LYS A 21 16.49 -23.67 8.66
N THR A 22 16.60 -24.28 9.82
CA THR A 22 15.50 -24.88 10.56
C THR A 22 14.44 -23.83 10.93
N LYS A 23 13.17 -24.28 11.18
CA LYS A 23 12.04 -23.41 11.59
C LYS A 23 12.37 -22.42 12.72
N GLY A 24 13.33 -22.74 13.58
CA GLY A 24 13.79 -21.90 14.68
C GLY A 24 14.64 -20.68 14.23
N MET A 25 15.38 -20.79 13.13
CA MET A 25 16.19 -19.69 12.61
C MET A 25 15.38 -18.61 11.90
N ARG A 26 14.19 -18.93 11.33
CA ARG A 26 13.26 -17.92 10.79
C ARG A 26 12.80 -16.90 11.84
N ARG A 27 12.77 -17.28 13.12
CA ARG A 27 12.44 -16.36 14.23
C ARG A 27 13.57 -15.39 14.59
N ARG A 28 14.83 -15.74 14.31
CA ARG A 28 16.01 -14.90 14.61
C ARG A 28 16.34 -13.91 13.51
N GLN A 29 15.80 -14.09 12.30
CA GLN A 29 16.07 -13.19 11.16
C GLN A 29 15.52 -11.77 11.33
N ASN A 30 14.58 -11.55 12.26
CA ASN A 30 14.14 -10.19 12.61
C ASN A 30 15.12 -9.44 13.54
N ARG A 31 16.20 -10.07 13.97
CA ARG A 31 17.35 -9.42 14.61
C ARG A 31 18.49 -9.58 13.62
N ALA A 32 18.65 -8.60 12.74
CA ALA A 32 19.79 -8.53 11.85
C ALA A 32 21.06 -8.53 12.73
N ASN A 33 21.78 -9.62 12.71
CA ASN A 33 23.16 -9.60 13.15
C ASN A 33 23.93 -8.90 12.02
N PRO A 34 24.45 -7.67 12.21
CA PRO A 34 25.08 -6.91 11.13
C PRO A 34 26.27 -7.62 10.48
N SER A 35 26.77 -8.68 11.09
CA SER A 35 27.89 -9.50 10.63
C SER A 35 27.52 -10.67 9.70
N GLU A 36 26.22 -11.01 9.55
CA GLU A 36 25.83 -12.10 8.64
C GLU A 36 25.45 -11.54 7.26
N PRO A 37 26.05 -12.03 6.15
CA PRO A 37 25.65 -11.61 4.81
C PRO A 37 24.19 -11.98 4.56
N GLN A 38 23.36 -10.99 4.34
CA GLN A 38 21.95 -11.18 3.99
C GLN A 38 21.83 -11.74 2.56
N ALA A 39 20.86 -12.60 2.35
CA ALA A 39 20.54 -13.05 1.00
C ALA A 39 20.14 -11.83 0.14
N PRO A 40 20.50 -11.81 -1.16
CA PRO A 40 20.08 -10.76 -2.07
C PRO A 40 18.57 -10.59 -2.06
N GLN A 41 18.12 -9.36 -2.11
CA GLN A 41 16.71 -8.98 -2.04
C GLN A 41 16.35 -8.11 -3.23
N VAL A 42 15.10 -8.20 -3.67
CA VAL A 42 14.49 -7.26 -4.62
C VAL A 42 13.37 -6.53 -3.91
N TRP A 43 13.36 -5.23 -4.06
CA TRP A 43 12.31 -4.36 -3.56
C TRP A 43 11.24 -4.19 -4.62
N ILE A 44 9.98 -4.26 -4.19
CA ILE A 44 8.81 -4.02 -5.05
C ILE A 44 8.01 -2.90 -4.41
N THR A 45 7.83 -1.82 -5.14
CA THR A 45 6.88 -0.77 -4.81
C THR A 45 5.73 -0.86 -5.80
N MET A 46 4.51 -0.91 -5.30
CA MET A 46 3.31 -1.08 -6.12
C MET A 46 2.29 -0.01 -5.76
N MET A 47 1.78 0.68 -6.77
CA MET A 47 0.51 1.39 -6.68
C MET A 47 -0.61 0.42 -6.99
N TRP A 48 -1.62 0.42 -6.15
CA TRP A 48 -2.70 -0.54 -6.19
C TRP A 48 -4.05 0.17 -6.14
N HIS A 49 -4.89 -0.12 -7.14
CA HIS A 49 -6.20 0.51 -7.25
C HIS A 49 -7.15 -0.04 -6.19
N MET A 50 -7.47 0.76 -5.18
CA MET A 50 -8.24 0.34 -4.00
C MET A 50 -9.68 -0.08 -4.34
N GLY A 51 -10.32 0.59 -5.29
CA GLY A 51 -11.68 0.29 -5.73
C GLY A 51 -11.77 -1.04 -6.47
N LEU A 52 -10.94 -1.25 -7.49
CA LEU A 52 -10.93 -2.47 -8.30
C LEU A 52 -10.11 -3.60 -7.68
N ARG A 53 -9.26 -3.28 -6.71
CA ARG A 53 -8.33 -4.22 -6.06
C ARG A 53 -7.41 -4.91 -7.07
N LEU A 54 -6.78 -4.10 -7.90
CA LEU A 54 -5.83 -4.52 -8.94
C LEU A 54 -4.52 -3.76 -8.80
N PRO A 55 -3.36 -4.38 -9.12
CA PRO A 55 -2.14 -3.64 -9.37
C PRO A 55 -2.37 -2.61 -10.49
N TRP A 56 -1.96 -1.35 -10.26
CA TRP A 56 -1.99 -0.30 -11.28
C TRP A 56 -0.64 -0.22 -11.98
N THR A 57 0.40 0.10 -11.21
CA THR A 57 1.78 0.15 -11.69
C THR A 57 2.74 -0.25 -10.58
N TRP A 58 3.96 -0.63 -10.93
CA TRP A 58 4.98 -1.04 -9.95
C TRP A 58 6.39 -0.74 -10.43
N ARG A 59 7.30 -0.66 -9.47
CA ARG A 59 8.74 -0.58 -9.72
C ARG A 59 9.46 -1.67 -8.97
N LEU A 60 10.49 -2.20 -9.60
CA LEU A 60 11.38 -3.20 -9.05
C LEU A 60 12.77 -2.58 -8.90
N GLY A 61 13.39 -2.80 -7.76
CA GLY A 61 14.71 -2.27 -7.50
C GLY A 61 15.55 -3.14 -6.58
N PRO A 62 16.83 -2.83 -6.42
CA PRO A 62 17.71 -3.50 -5.46
C PRO A 62 17.29 -3.18 -4.01
N SER A 63 17.89 -3.90 -3.06
CA SER A 63 17.55 -3.81 -1.62
C SER A 63 17.77 -2.42 -0.98
N ASN A 64 18.48 -1.53 -1.64
CA ASN A 64 18.70 -0.14 -1.23
C ASN A 64 17.78 0.86 -1.93
N SER A 65 16.77 0.40 -2.67
CA SER A 65 15.76 1.25 -3.30
C SER A 65 14.90 1.97 -2.27
N SER A 66 14.35 3.10 -2.66
CA SER A 66 13.44 3.90 -1.86
C SER A 66 12.02 3.75 -2.39
N GLU A 67 11.07 3.33 -1.56
CA GLU A 67 9.64 3.32 -1.89
C GLU A 67 9.16 4.66 -2.41
N ARG A 68 9.50 5.73 -1.70
CA ARG A 68 9.12 7.09 -2.08
C ARG A 68 9.75 7.51 -3.41
N GLY A 69 11.01 7.13 -3.65
CA GLY A 69 11.68 7.36 -4.94
C GLY A 69 10.96 6.66 -6.08
N HIS A 70 10.60 5.39 -5.90
CA HIS A 70 9.82 4.64 -6.89
C HIS A 70 8.45 5.26 -7.15
N VAL A 71 7.78 5.79 -6.11
CA VAL A 71 6.48 6.47 -6.30
C VAL A 71 6.64 7.77 -7.09
N VAL A 72 7.67 8.58 -6.79
CA VAL A 72 7.95 9.80 -7.57
C VAL A 72 8.24 9.45 -9.03
N GLU A 73 9.06 8.42 -9.28
CA GLU A 73 9.31 7.92 -10.63
C GLU A 73 8.04 7.47 -11.36
N MET A 74 7.11 6.80 -10.65
CA MET A 74 5.82 6.42 -11.23
C MET A 74 4.95 7.64 -11.55
N LEU A 75 4.94 8.67 -10.70
CA LEU A 75 4.21 9.92 -10.94
C LEU A 75 4.76 10.70 -12.14
N GLU A 76 6.05 10.59 -12.43
CA GLU A 76 6.70 11.23 -13.58
C GLU A 76 6.48 10.47 -14.90
N GLN A 77 6.28 9.17 -14.85
CA GLN A 77 6.26 8.29 -16.03
C GLN A 77 4.88 7.76 -16.39
N GLU A 78 3.92 7.81 -15.47
CA GLU A 78 2.58 7.27 -15.65
C GLU A 78 1.54 8.39 -15.59
N GLU A 79 0.50 8.26 -16.36
CA GLU A 79 -0.67 9.14 -16.27
C GLU A 79 -1.64 8.61 -15.21
N PHE A 80 -2.02 9.46 -14.29
CA PHE A 80 -3.06 9.20 -13.30
C PHE A 80 -4.25 10.12 -13.56
N PRO A 81 -5.49 9.65 -13.31
CA PRO A 81 -6.65 10.54 -13.37
C PRO A 81 -6.47 11.73 -12.40
N GLU A 82 -6.96 12.89 -12.81
CA GLU A 82 -7.03 14.07 -11.94
C GLU A 82 -7.71 13.72 -10.61
N ASP A 83 -7.34 14.42 -9.55
CA ASP A 83 -7.87 14.20 -8.19
C ASP A 83 -7.61 12.79 -7.61
N THR A 84 -6.70 12.01 -8.18
CA THR A 84 -6.34 10.70 -7.64
C THR A 84 -5.85 10.79 -6.19
N LEU A 85 -6.49 10.06 -5.27
CA LEU A 85 -6.10 10.02 -3.85
C LEU A 85 -5.09 8.90 -3.57
N PHE A 86 -3.84 9.25 -3.36
CA PHE A 86 -2.77 8.32 -2.99
C PHE A 86 -2.76 8.05 -1.49
N CYS A 87 -3.04 6.81 -1.09
CA CYS A 87 -3.07 6.40 0.30
C CYS A 87 -1.79 5.67 0.71
N GLY A 88 -1.07 6.23 1.67
CA GLY A 88 0.17 5.66 2.20
C GLY A 88 0.13 5.34 3.71
N ASP A 89 1.07 4.52 4.16
CA ASP A 89 1.29 4.33 5.58
C ASP A 89 2.19 5.44 6.17
N ALA A 90 2.66 5.24 7.40
CA ALA A 90 3.54 6.21 8.07
C ALA A 90 4.96 6.27 7.49
N GLY A 91 5.32 5.42 6.55
CA GLY A 91 6.60 5.46 5.82
C GLY A 91 6.59 6.50 4.70
N PHE A 92 5.41 6.82 4.16
CA PHE A 92 5.24 7.75 3.04
C PHE A 92 5.12 9.21 3.51
N VAL A 93 6.14 9.69 4.21
CA VAL A 93 6.17 11.04 4.75
C VAL A 93 7.37 11.85 4.23
N GLY A 94 7.13 13.13 3.95
CA GLY A 94 8.17 14.07 3.54
C GLY A 94 7.61 15.17 2.64
N TYR A 95 8.14 16.39 2.77
CA TYR A 95 7.68 17.54 2.00
C TYR A 95 7.82 17.32 0.50
N ASP A 96 9.02 16.93 0.03
CA ASP A 96 9.31 16.75 -1.40
C ASP A 96 8.44 15.65 -2.03
N PHE A 97 8.21 14.57 -1.29
CA PHE A 97 7.32 13.49 -1.72
C PHE A 97 5.86 13.95 -1.85
N TRP A 98 5.36 14.67 -0.86
CA TRP A 98 3.98 15.20 -0.89
C TRP A 98 3.81 16.28 -1.95
N LYS A 99 4.85 17.10 -2.14
CA LYS A 99 4.85 18.12 -3.19
C LYS A 99 4.79 17.48 -4.57
N ALA A 100 5.55 16.40 -4.82
CA ALA A 100 5.50 15.68 -6.08
C ALA A 100 4.08 15.15 -6.41
N ILE A 101 3.34 14.65 -5.41
CA ILE A 101 1.95 14.21 -5.61
C ILE A 101 1.04 15.39 -5.95
N VAL A 102 1.19 16.52 -5.24
CA VAL A 102 0.36 17.72 -5.46
C VAL A 102 0.70 18.38 -6.80
N ASP A 103 1.97 18.42 -7.19
CA ASP A 103 2.41 18.95 -8.49
C ASP A 103 1.91 18.08 -9.67
N ALA A 104 1.65 16.80 -9.43
CA ALA A 104 1.02 15.87 -10.37
C ALA A 104 -0.53 15.89 -10.29
N GLU A 105 -1.11 16.98 -9.79
CA GLU A 105 -2.57 17.19 -9.64
C GLU A 105 -3.29 16.10 -8.83
N GLY A 106 -2.53 15.37 -8.01
CA GLY A 106 -3.05 14.33 -7.12
C GLY A 106 -3.21 14.81 -5.69
N HIS A 107 -3.91 13.97 -4.93
CA HIS A 107 -4.07 14.13 -3.49
C HIS A 107 -3.42 12.98 -2.73
N PHE A 108 -3.08 13.21 -1.48
CA PHE A 108 -2.57 12.13 -0.63
C PHE A 108 -3.31 12.03 0.71
N LEU A 109 -3.29 10.83 1.26
CA LEU A 109 -3.76 10.50 2.59
C LEU A 109 -2.76 9.58 3.26
N VAL A 110 -2.08 10.04 4.31
CA VAL A 110 -1.04 9.28 5.00
C VAL A 110 -1.24 9.30 6.51
N ARG A 111 -0.78 8.25 7.18
CA ARG A 111 -0.72 8.25 8.64
C ARG A 111 0.41 9.14 9.11
N ALA A 112 0.10 10.10 9.96
CA ALA A 112 1.06 11.02 10.57
C ALA A 112 1.41 10.57 12.00
N GLY A 113 2.65 10.84 12.40
CA GLY A 113 3.14 10.60 13.75
C GLY A 113 4.39 11.42 14.02
N ALA A 114 5.16 11.08 15.06
CA ALA A 114 6.38 11.81 15.44
C ALA A 114 7.48 11.84 14.36
N ASN A 115 7.34 11.03 13.32
CA ASN A 115 8.19 11.09 12.12
C ASN A 115 7.84 12.26 11.19
N VAL A 116 6.64 12.85 11.35
CA VAL A 116 6.22 14.07 10.63
C VAL A 116 6.65 15.28 11.45
N LYS A 117 7.52 16.08 10.86
CA LYS A 117 8.09 17.28 11.46
C LYS A 117 7.76 18.48 10.58
N ARG A 118 8.02 19.70 11.09
CA ARG A 118 7.89 20.96 10.33
C ARG A 118 6.46 21.32 9.93
N LEU A 119 5.49 20.85 10.71
CA LEU A 119 4.14 21.34 10.61
C LEU A 119 3.98 22.59 11.50
N SER A 120 3.33 23.62 10.97
CA SER A 120 2.94 24.80 11.72
C SER A 120 1.43 24.95 11.71
N GLU A 121 0.83 25.18 12.85
CA GLU A 121 -0.62 25.39 12.94
C GLU A 121 -1.01 26.78 12.43
N THR A 122 -2.06 26.88 11.63
CA THR A 122 -2.64 28.17 11.20
C THR A 122 -3.67 28.69 12.20
N ALA A 123 -4.36 27.76 12.88
CA ALA A 123 -5.33 28.03 13.94
C ALA A 123 -5.21 26.92 14.99
N ASP A 124 -5.90 27.06 16.11
CA ASP A 124 -5.89 26.02 17.16
C ASP A 124 -6.43 24.70 16.62
N ILE A 125 -5.56 23.70 16.61
CA ILE A 125 -5.93 22.33 16.19
C ILE A 125 -6.78 21.74 17.30
N LYS A 126 -8.06 21.56 17.04
CA LYS A 126 -8.99 20.92 17.97
C LYS A 126 -8.52 19.47 18.21
N ARG A 127 -8.37 19.10 19.49
CA ARG A 127 -7.89 17.77 19.87
C ARG A 127 -8.69 16.60 19.28
N GLU A 128 -9.95 16.84 18.89
CA GLU A 128 -10.85 15.82 18.36
C GLU A 128 -11.25 16.01 16.90
N GLY A 129 -11.02 17.20 16.30
CA GLY A 129 -11.45 17.47 14.92
C GLY A 129 -10.30 17.70 13.93
N GLY A 130 -9.10 17.99 14.42
CA GLY A 130 -7.99 18.38 13.56
C GLY A 130 -8.07 19.84 13.08
N GLY A 131 -7.23 20.19 12.10
CA GLY A 131 -7.14 21.56 11.55
C GLY A 131 -6.20 21.66 10.37
N ILE A 132 -6.14 22.84 9.78
CA ILE A 132 -5.22 23.13 8.69
C ILE A 132 -3.83 23.44 9.27
N VAL A 133 -2.83 22.81 8.69
CA VAL A 133 -1.42 22.99 9.01
C VAL A 133 -0.64 23.37 7.76
N LEU A 134 0.46 24.07 7.95
CA LEU A 134 1.44 24.36 6.90
C LEU A 134 2.63 23.41 7.06
N CYS A 135 3.05 22.79 6.00
CA CYS A 135 4.26 21.96 5.95
C CYS A 135 5.34 22.68 5.14
N TRP A 136 6.49 22.89 5.76
CA TRP A 136 7.62 23.59 5.17
C TRP A 136 8.68 22.62 4.66
N PRO A 137 9.41 22.98 3.57
CA PRO A 137 10.60 22.26 3.18
C PRO A 137 11.67 22.33 4.27
N LYS A 138 12.69 21.48 4.13
CA LYS A 138 13.77 21.41 5.12
C LYS A 138 14.53 22.74 5.19
N ASP A 139 14.65 23.25 6.41
CA ASP A 139 15.43 24.46 6.76
C ASP A 139 15.00 25.75 6.03
N LYS A 140 13.74 25.80 5.53
CA LYS A 140 13.26 26.88 4.66
C LYS A 140 12.01 27.61 5.17
N MET A 141 11.69 27.50 6.45
CA MET A 141 10.52 28.17 7.04
C MET A 141 10.56 29.70 6.90
N ASN A 142 11.74 30.27 6.62
CA ASN A 142 11.94 31.72 6.44
C ASN A 142 12.51 32.09 5.04
N SER A 143 12.60 31.18 4.10
CA SER A 143 13.31 31.38 2.82
C SER A 143 12.43 31.84 1.67
N GLY A 144 11.16 32.20 1.92
CA GLY A 144 10.22 32.60 0.87
C GLY A 144 9.64 31.44 0.04
N GLU A 145 10.03 30.20 0.30
CA GLU A 145 9.40 29.05 -0.35
C GLU A 145 7.98 28.81 0.16
N LYS A 146 7.09 28.41 -0.74
CA LYS A 146 5.68 28.19 -0.43
C LYS A 146 5.51 26.90 0.38
N PRO A 147 4.85 26.95 1.55
CA PRO A 147 4.50 25.74 2.29
C PRO A 147 3.35 24.99 1.61
N LEU A 148 3.28 23.67 1.84
CA LEU A 148 2.08 22.92 1.51
C LEU A 148 1.00 23.17 2.57
N ARG A 149 -0.22 23.49 2.14
CA ARG A 149 -1.41 23.54 3.00
C ARG A 149 -1.97 22.13 3.12
N LEU A 150 -2.07 21.64 4.34
CA LEU A 150 -2.47 20.27 4.62
C LEU A 150 -3.51 20.25 5.73
N ARG A 151 -4.37 19.24 5.71
CA ARG A 151 -5.33 18.97 6.79
C ARG A 151 -4.80 17.85 7.67
N LEU A 152 -4.62 18.15 8.94
CA LEU A 152 -4.26 17.21 9.98
C LEU A 152 -5.51 16.85 10.79
N ILE A 153 -5.90 15.60 10.82
CA ILE A 153 -7.13 15.12 11.48
C ILE A 153 -6.84 13.91 12.35
N ARG A 154 -7.47 13.86 13.51
CA ARG A 154 -7.40 12.70 14.40
C ARG A 154 -8.63 11.82 14.20
N VAL A 155 -8.40 10.57 13.81
CA VAL A 155 -9.46 9.58 13.59
C VAL A 155 -9.33 8.40 14.54
N LYS A 156 -10.45 7.69 14.78
CA LYS A 156 -10.48 6.45 15.57
C LYS A 156 -10.77 5.27 14.64
N ILE A 157 -9.81 4.35 14.54
CA ILE A 157 -9.95 3.11 13.78
C ILE A 157 -9.91 1.94 14.75
N GLY A 158 -11.05 1.29 14.95
CA GLY A 158 -11.21 0.30 16.00
C GLY A 158 -10.98 0.89 17.39
N LYS A 159 -10.02 0.33 18.13
CA LYS A 159 -9.62 0.83 19.45
C LYS A 159 -8.50 1.88 19.41
N THR A 160 -7.91 2.14 18.25
CA THR A 160 -6.72 2.99 18.10
C THR A 160 -7.10 4.37 17.58
N LYS A 161 -6.68 5.42 18.28
CA LYS A 161 -6.69 6.79 17.78
C LYS A 161 -5.39 7.04 17.00
N MET A 162 -5.49 7.68 15.83
CA MET A 162 -4.33 8.00 15.00
C MET A 162 -4.51 9.32 14.27
N TRP A 163 -3.40 9.95 13.94
CA TRP A 163 -3.38 11.15 13.13
C TRP A 163 -3.25 10.81 11.66
N MET A 164 -4.03 11.47 10.85
CA MET A 164 -3.99 11.41 9.39
C MET A 164 -3.66 12.79 8.84
N LEU A 165 -2.86 12.82 7.79
CA LEU A 165 -2.48 14.03 7.07
C LEU A 165 -2.89 13.87 5.62
N THR A 166 -3.52 14.92 5.05
CA THR A 166 -3.99 14.90 3.66
C THR A 166 -3.86 16.28 3.02
N SER A 167 -3.70 16.31 1.70
CA SER A 167 -3.78 17.54 0.90
C SER A 167 -5.23 17.98 0.61
N VAL A 168 -6.22 17.09 0.77
CA VAL A 168 -7.65 17.46 0.64
C VAL A 168 -8.06 18.29 1.85
N LEU A 169 -8.27 19.59 1.65
CA LEU A 169 -8.54 20.53 2.74
C LEU A 169 -10.00 20.53 3.18
N ASP A 170 -10.91 20.39 2.22
CA ASP A 170 -12.35 20.45 2.49
C ASP A 170 -12.86 19.12 3.11
N PRO A 171 -13.45 19.17 4.32
CA PRO A 171 -14.07 18.00 4.93
C PRO A 171 -15.28 17.45 4.16
N LYS A 172 -15.89 18.25 3.26
CA LYS A 172 -16.98 17.77 2.41
C LYS A 172 -16.50 16.88 1.27
N GLN A 173 -15.31 17.19 0.72
CA GLN A 173 -14.67 16.36 -0.32
C GLN A 173 -14.07 15.06 0.24
N LEU A 174 -13.56 15.10 1.48
CA LEU A 174 -12.98 13.92 2.14
C LEU A 174 -13.35 13.93 3.63
N SER A 175 -14.47 13.31 3.97
CA SER A 175 -14.96 13.24 5.35
C SER A 175 -14.11 12.34 6.24
N ALA A 176 -14.25 12.46 7.56
CA ALA A 176 -13.58 11.58 8.51
C ALA A 176 -13.97 10.09 8.33
N LYS A 177 -15.21 9.83 7.88
CA LYS A 177 -15.72 8.48 7.59
C LYS A 177 -15.00 7.89 6.37
N GLU A 178 -14.82 8.67 5.32
CA GLU A 178 -14.10 8.27 4.11
C GLU A 178 -12.60 8.09 4.38
N ILE A 179 -11.97 8.97 5.14
CA ILE A 179 -10.58 8.79 5.59
C ILE A 179 -10.40 7.44 6.27
N ILE A 180 -11.30 7.06 7.18
CA ILE A 180 -11.27 5.78 7.86
C ILE A 180 -11.46 4.62 6.87
N ARG A 181 -12.41 4.75 5.94
CA ARG A 181 -12.72 3.77 4.90
C ARG A 181 -11.50 3.54 4.00
N TYR A 182 -10.95 4.58 3.39
CA TYR A 182 -9.83 4.48 2.46
C TYR A 182 -8.56 4.00 3.16
N TYR A 183 -8.27 4.50 4.35
CA TYR A 183 -7.10 4.02 5.08
C TYR A 183 -7.17 2.53 5.45
N LYS A 184 -8.38 1.99 5.71
CA LYS A 184 -8.57 0.55 5.89
C LYS A 184 -8.38 -0.21 4.58
N MET A 185 -8.87 0.33 3.45
CA MET A 185 -8.73 -0.30 2.13
C MET A 185 -7.26 -0.40 1.69
N ARG A 186 -6.39 0.50 2.12
CA ARG A 186 -4.95 0.44 1.89
C ARG A 186 -4.35 -0.94 2.22
N TRP A 187 -4.90 -1.65 3.24
CA TRP A 187 -4.44 -2.99 3.58
C TRP A 187 -4.53 -4.00 2.43
N GLY A 188 -5.29 -3.71 1.40
CA GLY A 188 -5.44 -4.55 0.21
C GLY A 188 -4.11 -4.81 -0.48
N VAL A 189 -3.22 -3.83 -0.59
CA VAL A 189 -1.89 -4.00 -1.20
C VAL A 189 -1.06 -5.05 -0.45
N GLU A 190 -1.19 -5.14 0.88
CA GLU A 190 -0.49 -6.15 1.67
C GLU A 190 -1.05 -7.56 1.43
N VAL A 191 -2.35 -7.66 1.12
CA VAL A 191 -2.99 -8.92 0.70
C VAL A 191 -2.49 -9.32 -0.68
N GLU A 192 -2.35 -8.35 -1.60
CA GLU A 192 -1.81 -8.54 -2.94
C GLU A 192 -0.38 -9.10 -2.90
N TYR A 193 0.49 -8.48 -2.15
CA TYR A 193 1.83 -8.98 -1.91
C TYR A 193 1.87 -10.36 -1.26
N ARG A 194 0.92 -10.67 -0.39
CA ARG A 194 0.80 -12.02 0.16
C ARG A 194 0.41 -13.02 -0.93
N GLY A 195 -0.48 -12.63 -1.84
CA GLY A 195 -0.85 -13.40 -3.02
C GLY A 195 0.36 -13.72 -3.88
N LEU A 196 1.16 -12.73 -4.23
CA LEU A 196 2.40 -12.90 -4.98
C LEU A 196 3.37 -13.86 -4.28
N LYS A 197 3.54 -13.72 -2.96
CA LYS A 197 4.46 -14.57 -2.18
C LYS A 197 3.97 -16.00 -2.00
N GLN A 198 2.69 -16.19 -1.71
CA GLN A 198 2.15 -17.49 -1.26
C GLN A 198 1.38 -18.22 -2.34
N THR A 199 0.56 -17.51 -3.13
CA THR A 199 -0.28 -18.12 -4.18
C THR A 199 0.51 -18.33 -5.46
N ILE A 200 1.30 -17.34 -5.86
CA ILE A 200 2.19 -17.39 -7.02
C ILE A 200 3.56 -18.00 -6.68
N ASP A 201 3.83 -18.21 -5.38
CA ASP A 201 5.08 -18.82 -4.86
C ASP A 201 6.35 -18.03 -5.19
N LYS A 202 6.26 -16.70 -5.12
CA LYS A 202 7.39 -15.79 -5.38
C LYS A 202 8.07 -15.27 -4.11
N ALA A 203 7.87 -15.92 -2.97
CA ALA A 203 8.63 -15.63 -1.76
C ALA A 203 10.13 -15.94 -1.92
N MET A 204 10.46 -16.85 -2.83
CA MET A 204 11.81 -17.25 -3.21
C MET A 204 11.92 -17.29 -4.73
N LEU A 205 12.75 -16.43 -5.29
CA LEU A 205 12.96 -16.36 -6.72
C LEU A 205 13.88 -17.49 -7.21
N ARG A 206 13.60 -18.02 -8.38
CA ARG A 206 14.33 -19.15 -8.95
C ARG A 206 15.56 -18.71 -9.74
N CYS A 207 15.47 -17.56 -10.40
CA CYS A 207 16.55 -16.99 -11.18
C CYS A 207 17.71 -16.55 -10.29
N ARG A 208 18.93 -16.64 -10.82
CA ARG A 208 20.16 -16.26 -10.13
C ARG A 208 20.77 -14.97 -10.66
N LYS A 209 20.48 -14.61 -11.91
CA LYS A 209 20.96 -13.38 -12.55
C LYS A 209 19.96 -12.26 -12.27
N SER A 210 20.43 -11.07 -11.89
CA SER A 210 19.59 -9.92 -11.53
C SER A 210 18.58 -9.56 -12.63
N ALA A 211 19.03 -9.44 -13.88
CA ALA A 211 18.15 -9.13 -15.00
C ALA A 211 16.99 -10.14 -15.14
N ARG A 212 17.26 -11.44 -15.00
CA ARG A 212 16.22 -12.48 -15.07
C ARG A 212 15.28 -12.45 -13.86
N VAL A 213 15.77 -12.04 -12.70
CA VAL A 213 14.96 -11.90 -11.50
C VAL A 213 13.93 -10.80 -11.67
N TYR A 214 14.32 -9.65 -12.22
CA TYR A 214 13.38 -8.57 -12.53
C TYR A 214 12.33 -9.02 -13.53
N VAL A 215 12.73 -9.69 -14.61
CA VAL A 215 11.79 -10.26 -15.59
C VAL A 215 10.86 -11.29 -14.94
N GLU A 216 11.38 -12.21 -14.10
CA GLU A 216 10.57 -13.21 -13.40
C GLU A 216 9.51 -12.56 -12.51
N LEU A 217 9.85 -11.50 -11.79
CA LEU A 217 8.91 -10.79 -10.93
C LEU A 217 7.90 -9.97 -11.73
N ASP A 218 8.36 -9.22 -12.71
CA ASP A 218 7.50 -8.39 -13.57
C ASP A 218 6.42 -9.25 -14.25
N TRP A 219 6.80 -10.35 -14.90
CA TRP A 219 5.85 -11.27 -15.49
C TRP A 219 4.92 -11.94 -14.48
N SER A 220 5.40 -12.18 -13.26
CA SER A 220 4.57 -12.77 -12.22
C SER A 220 3.49 -11.80 -11.74
N ILE A 221 3.81 -10.51 -11.61
CA ILE A 221 2.86 -9.46 -11.24
C ILE A 221 1.86 -9.24 -12.39
N ARG A 222 2.33 -9.17 -13.65
CA ARG A 222 1.47 -9.03 -14.83
C ARG A 222 0.49 -10.20 -14.95
N ALA A 223 0.96 -11.43 -14.83
CA ALA A 223 0.12 -12.62 -14.87
C ALA A 223 -0.93 -12.63 -13.75
N MET A 224 -0.56 -12.19 -12.55
CA MET A 224 -1.46 -12.06 -11.42
C MET A 224 -2.53 -10.99 -11.69
N ALA A 225 -2.13 -9.79 -12.11
CA ALA A 225 -3.04 -8.70 -12.45
C ALA A 225 -4.00 -9.09 -13.59
N PHE A 226 -3.51 -9.77 -14.63
CA PHE A 226 -4.32 -10.24 -15.74
C PHE A 226 -5.34 -11.28 -15.30
N ALA A 227 -4.94 -12.26 -14.49
CA ALA A 227 -5.84 -13.27 -13.96
C ALA A 227 -6.97 -12.62 -13.11
N GLU A 228 -6.62 -11.65 -12.28
CA GLU A 228 -7.60 -10.93 -11.47
C GLU A 228 -8.50 -10.01 -12.30
N LEU A 229 -7.98 -9.42 -13.39
CA LEU A 229 -8.77 -8.60 -14.30
C LEU A 229 -9.84 -9.44 -15.01
N ILE A 230 -9.49 -10.63 -15.50
CA ILE A 230 -10.46 -11.55 -16.11
C ILE A 230 -11.52 -11.97 -15.09
N ALA A 231 -11.10 -12.37 -13.88
CA ALA A 231 -12.04 -12.76 -12.83
C ALA A 231 -12.95 -11.58 -12.44
N LEU A 232 -12.44 -10.35 -12.41
CA LEU A 232 -13.22 -9.14 -12.17
C LEU A 232 -14.30 -8.96 -13.25
N ARG A 233 -13.91 -9.07 -14.53
CA ARG A 233 -14.83 -8.98 -15.67
C ARG A 233 -15.98 -9.97 -15.54
N GLU A 234 -15.67 -11.26 -15.30
CA GLU A 234 -16.70 -12.29 -15.19
C GLU A 234 -17.62 -12.09 -13.97
N GLN A 235 -17.09 -11.56 -12.89
CA GLN A 235 -17.88 -11.24 -11.69
C GLN A 235 -18.82 -10.06 -11.92
N LEU A 236 -18.40 -9.06 -12.71
CA LEU A 236 -19.24 -7.93 -13.10
C LEU A 236 -20.36 -8.38 -14.05
N SER A 237 -20.06 -9.19 -15.07
CA SER A 237 -21.04 -9.70 -16.03
C SER A 237 -22.16 -10.51 -15.35
N LYS A 238 -21.82 -11.33 -14.35
CA LYS A 238 -22.85 -12.06 -13.56
C LYS A 238 -23.71 -11.13 -12.68
N GLY A 239 -23.18 -9.99 -12.27
CA GLY A 239 -23.92 -8.98 -11.52
C GLY A 239 -25.01 -8.31 -12.38
N ASP A 240 -24.75 -8.12 -13.68
CA ASP A 240 -25.71 -7.52 -14.61
C ASP A 240 -26.89 -8.46 -14.95
N GLU A 241 -26.66 -9.79 -14.93
CA GLU A 241 -27.73 -10.79 -15.14
C GLU A 241 -28.70 -10.91 -13.96
N ASN A 242 -28.30 -10.45 -12.79
CA ASN A 242 -29.11 -10.44 -11.57
C ASN A 242 -28.96 -9.08 -10.89
N PRO A 243 -29.68 -8.03 -11.37
CA PRO A 243 -29.53 -6.68 -10.85
C PRO A 243 -29.90 -6.69 -9.36
N ARG A 244 -28.87 -6.62 -8.54
CA ARG A 244 -28.98 -6.36 -7.11
C ARG A 244 -29.54 -4.96 -6.95
N GLU A 245 -30.27 -4.75 -5.88
CA GLU A 245 -30.78 -3.43 -5.54
C GLU A 245 -29.69 -2.36 -5.69
N PRO A 246 -29.97 -1.14 -6.20
CA PRO A 246 -28.98 -0.11 -6.52
C PRO A 246 -28.03 0.28 -5.35
N GLU A 247 -28.35 -0.13 -4.13
CA GLU A 247 -27.57 0.12 -2.93
C GLU A 247 -26.54 -0.98 -2.59
N GLU A 248 -26.60 -2.15 -3.24
CA GLU A 248 -25.55 -3.16 -3.08
C GLU A 248 -24.42 -2.95 -4.10
N ASP A 249 -23.61 -1.96 -3.85
CA ASP A 249 -22.35 -1.69 -4.53
C ASP A 249 -21.57 -3.00 -4.77
N TYR A 250 -21.20 -3.24 -6.04
CA TYR A 250 -20.20 -4.23 -6.38
C TYR A 250 -19.04 -4.16 -5.39
N ARG A 251 -18.78 -5.28 -4.69
CA ARG A 251 -17.71 -5.37 -3.71
C ARG A 251 -16.53 -6.16 -4.27
N PRO A 252 -15.56 -5.50 -4.91
CA PRO A 252 -14.31 -6.15 -5.36
C PRO A 252 -13.58 -6.87 -4.23
N THR A 253 -13.97 -6.57 -2.98
CA THR A 253 -13.44 -7.18 -1.76
C THR A 253 -13.68 -8.68 -1.67
N ASP A 254 -14.64 -9.19 -2.41
CA ASP A 254 -15.02 -10.60 -2.36
C ASP A 254 -14.24 -11.46 -3.37
N ARG A 255 -13.50 -10.86 -4.32
CA ARG A 255 -12.60 -11.58 -5.23
C ARG A 255 -11.45 -12.25 -4.49
N SER A 256 -11.13 -13.47 -4.88
CA SER A 256 -10.05 -14.27 -4.29
C SER A 256 -8.99 -14.66 -5.32
N LEU A 257 -7.83 -14.01 -5.29
CA LEU A 257 -6.67 -14.41 -6.11
C LEU A 257 -6.35 -15.92 -5.97
N ALA A 258 -6.44 -16.47 -4.77
CA ALA A 258 -6.13 -17.88 -4.55
C ALA A 258 -7.13 -18.81 -5.28
N ASN A 259 -8.42 -18.47 -5.31
CA ASN A 259 -9.42 -19.23 -6.03
C ASN A 259 -9.30 -19.02 -7.54
N THR A 260 -9.04 -17.79 -7.98
CA THR A 260 -8.74 -17.47 -9.39
C THR A 260 -7.59 -18.32 -9.91
N VAL A 261 -6.48 -18.38 -9.21
CA VAL A 261 -5.31 -19.19 -9.61
C VAL A 261 -5.62 -20.70 -9.55
N ARG A 262 -6.46 -21.15 -8.62
CA ARG A 262 -6.91 -22.57 -8.61
C ARG A 262 -7.77 -22.89 -9.81
N ALA A 263 -8.71 -22.03 -10.19
CA ALA A 263 -9.54 -22.19 -11.38
C ALA A 263 -8.67 -22.31 -12.64
N LEU A 264 -7.75 -21.37 -12.85
CA LEU A 264 -6.79 -21.40 -13.95
C LEU A 264 -5.98 -22.69 -13.97
N ARG A 265 -5.41 -23.11 -12.85
CA ARG A 265 -4.62 -24.35 -12.74
C ARG A 265 -5.46 -25.60 -12.98
N LYS A 266 -6.72 -25.61 -12.58
CA LYS A 266 -7.65 -26.72 -12.85
C LYS A 266 -7.91 -26.81 -14.34
N CYS A 267 -8.30 -25.73 -14.98
CA CYS A 267 -8.57 -25.69 -16.41
C CYS A 267 -7.33 -26.07 -17.24
N MET A 268 -6.15 -25.53 -16.92
CA MET A 268 -4.91 -25.90 -17.63
C MET A 268 -4.58 -27.39 -17.52
N ARG A 269 -4.84 -28.03 -16.39
CA ARG A 269 -4.63 -29.49 -16.23
C ARG A 269 -5.63 -30.31 -17.03
N ASN A 270 -6.84 -29.79 -17.21
CA ASN A 270 -7.90 -30.50 -17.92
C ASN A 270 -7.83 -30.27 -19.43
N LEU A 271 -7.09 -29.27 -19.92
CA LEU A 271 -6.82 -29.08 -21.37
C LEU A 271 -6.07 -30.25 -22.01
N THR A 272 -5.36 -31.05 -21.22
CA THR A 272 -4.62 -32.24 -21.68
C THR A 272 -5.41 -33.54 -21.51
N ARG A 273 -6.63 -33.48 -21.00
CA ARG A 273 -7.54 -34.63 -20.79
C ARG A 273 -8.82 -34.39 -21.57
N ASP A 274 -9.50 -35.43 -22.01
CA ASP A 274 -10.76 -35.32 -22.73
C ASP A 274 -11.72 -34.37 -22.03
N VAL A 275 -12.36 -33.53 -22.83
CA VAL A 275 -13.08 -32.34 -22.39
C VAL A 275 -14.16 -32.71 -21.35
N ASP A 276 -13.93 -32.36 -20.11
CA ASP A 276 -14.96 -32.34 -19.10
C ASP A 276 -15.85 -31.12 -19.43
N PRO A 277 -17.14 -31.30 -19.79
CA PRO A 277 -18.05 -30.21 -20.10
C PRO A 277 -18.21 -29.21 -18.95
N ASP A 278 -17.93 -29.64 -17.71
CA ASP A 278 -17.95 -28.74 -16.54
C ASP A 278 -16.66 -27.92 -16.36
N ASN A 279 -15.73 -28.01 -17.32
CA ASN A 279 -14.46 -27.28 -17.25
C ASN A 279 -14.56 -25.86 -17.84
N ASP A 280 -15.65 -25.17 -17.61
CA ASP A 280 -15.80 -23.77 -18.02
C ASP A 280 -14.98 -22.85 -17.14
N LEU A 281 -13.88 -22.31 -17.71
CA LEU A 281 -12.99 -21.39 -17.02
C LEU A 281 -13.70 -20.11 -16.58
N LEU A 282 -14.56 -19.55 -17.42
CA LEU A 282 -15.20 -18.26 -17.17
C LEU A 282 -16.16 -18.38 -15.98
N SER A 283 -16.98 -19.42 -15.95
CA SER A 283 -17.86 -19.72 -14.81
C SER A 283 -17.06 -19.91 -13.51
N GLN A 284 -15.95 -20.65 -13.56
CA GLN A 284 -15.10 -20.85 -12.39
C GLN A 284 -14.43 -19.56 -11.92
N LEU A 285 -14.07 -18.65 -12.82
CA LEU A 285 -13.51 -17.34 -12.47
C LEU A 285 -14.57 -16.43 -11.87
N ALA A 286 -15.79 -16.46 -12.37
CA ALA A 286 -16.92 -15.71 -11.81
C ALA A 286 -17.20 -16.14 -10.35
N GLU A 287 -16.99 -17.41 -10.02
CA GLU A 287 -17.19 -17.98 -8.68
C GLU A 287 -15.93 -17.91 -7.79
N ALA A 288 -14.82 -17.36 -8.30
CA ALA A 288 -13.56 -17.27 -7.57
C ALA A 288 -13.61 -16.20 -6.44
N LEU A 289 -14.58 -16.32 -5.55
CA LEU A 289 -14.83 -15.42 -4.44
C LEU A 289 -14.16 -15.89 -3.15
N VAL A 290 -13.99 -14.98 -2.22
CA VAL A 290 -13.51 -15.29 -0.87
C VAL A 290 -14.58 -16.10 -0.15
N GLN A 291 -14.26 -17.31 0.25
CA GLN A 291 -15.14 -18.11 1.09
C GLN A 291 -15.31 -17.42 2.45
N LYS A 292 -16.51 -16.98 2.74
CA LYS A 292 -16.90 -16.51 4.06
C LYS A 292 -17.04 -17.73 4.97
N TYR A 293 -16.03 -18.00 5.77
CA TYR A 293 -16.14 -19.03 6.82
C TYR A 293 -17.12 -18.54 7.88
N ASN A 294 -18.34 -19.06 7.87
CA ASN A 294 -19.37 -18.75 8.88
C ASN A 294 -18.95 -19.18 10.31
N ASN A 295 -17.94 -20.02 10.44
CA ASN A 295 -17.47 -20.60 11.71
C ASN A 295 -16.03 -20.18 12.03
N ARG A 296 -15.57 -19.00 11.66
CA ARG A 296 -14.31 -18.50 12.19
C ARG A 296 -14.49 -18.21 13.68
N THR A 297 -14.15 -19.18 14.52
CA THR A 297 -13.77 -18.86 15.90
C THR A 297 -12.67 -17.80 15.86
N ASP A 298 -12.77 -16.80 16.71
CA ASP A 298 -11.75 -15.78 16.85
C ASP A 298 -10.38 -16.44 16.88
N LYS A 299 -9.54 -16.13 15.89
CA LYS A 299 -8.17 -16.61 15.90
C LYS A 299 -7.57 -16.15 17.20
N ARG A 300 -7.31 -17.08 18.13
CA ARG A 300 -6.49 -16.77 19.31
C ARG A 300 -5.27 -16.04 18.79
N ALA A 301 -5.20 -14.75 19.09
CA ALA A 301 -4.05 -13.95 18.72
C ALA A 301 -2.83 -14.70 19.23
N ARG A 302 -1.97 -15.18 18.33
CA ARG A 302 -0.71 -15.77 18.75
C ARG A 302 -0.01 -14.70 19.56
N TYR A 303 0.13 -14.95 20.85
CA TYR A 303 0.83 -14.03 21.73
C TYR A 303 2.21 -13.78 21.12
N ARG A 304 2.38 -12.59 20.57
CA ARG A 304 3.69 -12.07 20.25
C ARG A 304 4.04 -11.16 21.42
N PRO A 305 5.08 -11.47 22.19
CA PRO A 305 5.53 -10.52 23.19
C PRO A 305 5.71 -9.17 22.49
N PRO A 306 5.22 -8.08 23.10
CA PRO A 306 5.38 -6.75 22.53
C PRO A 306 6.86 -6.56 22.20
N ASN A 307 7.17 -6.15 20.99
CA ASN A 307 8.54 -5.84 20.61
C ASN A 307 8.95 -4.63 21.44
N LYS A 308 9.71 -4.85 22.51
CA LYS A 308 10.15 -3.81 23.45
C LYS A 308 10.93 -2.67 22.77
N ASP A 309 11.49 -2.97 21.58
CA ASP A 309 12.28 -2.02 20.80
C ASP A 309 11.43 -1.15 19.86
N LYS A 310 10.17 -1.48 19.60
CA LYS A 310 9.25 -0.67 18.77
C LYS A 310 8.43 0.25 19.67
N LYS A 311 8.93 1.44 19.87
CA LYS A 311 8.11 2.52 20.44
C LYS A 311 6.89 2.78 19.56
N PRO A 312 5.70 3.01 20.14
CA PRO A 312 4.54 3.41 19.37
C PRO A 312 4.86 4.71 18.61
N LEU A 313 4.29 4.85 17.42
CA LEU A 313 4.40 6.09 16.66
C LEU A 313 3.71 7.19 17.47
N GLY A 314 4.49 8.14 17.99
CA GLY A 314 4.00 9.29 18.77
C GLY A 314 3.16 10.24 17.91
N ASP A 315 2.65 11.30 18.50
CA ASP A 315 1.90 12.35 17.79
C ASP A 315 2.81 13.15 16.85
N PRO A 316 2.31 13.69 15.74
CA PRO A 316 3.07 14.57 14.85
C PRO A 316 3.53 15.83 15.58
N ILE A 317 4.71 16.32 15.19
CA ILE A 317 5.30 17.52 15.80
C ILE A 317 4.76 18.76 15.07
N VAL A 318 3.88 19.50 15.74
CA VAL A 318 3.31 20.74 15.21
C VAL A 318 3.85 21.92 16.00
N THR A 319 4.42 22.90 15.30
CA THR A 319 4.91 24.13 15.92
C THR A 319 3.71 25.02 16.28
N LYS A 320 3.59 25.32 17.56
CA LYS A 320 2.61 26.30 18.04
C LYS A 320 3.14 27.72 17.77
N LEU A 321 2.34 28.51 17.08
CA LEU A 321 2.68 29.84 16.72
C LEU A 321 1.99 30.84 17.69
N ASN A 322 2.64 31.97 17.96
CA ASN A 322 1.99 33.05 18.65
C ASN A 322 0.90 33.70 17.78
N ARG A 323 0.04 34.53 18.35
CA ARG A 323 -1.12 35.11 17.64
C ARG A 323 -0.72 35.92 16.41
N GLU A 324 0.39 36.67 16.49
CA GLU A 324 0.88 37.51 15.37
C GLU A 324 1.43 36.65 14.23
N SER A 325 2.24 35.64 14.55
CA SER A 325 2.77 34.71 13.57
C SER A 325 1.66 33.92 12.87
N ARG A 326 0.59 33.54 13.59
CA ARG A 326 -0.59 32.89 13.00
C ARG A 326 -1.30 33.82 12.00
N LYS A 327 -1.49 35.10 12.34
CA LYS A 327 -2.10 36.09 11.42
C LYS A 327 -1.26 36.26 10.16
N LYS A 328 0.07 36.43 10.29
CA LYS A 328 0.98 36.54 9.14
C LYS A 328 0.94 35.33 8.26
N LEU A 329 0.96 34.10 8.82
CA LEU A 329 0.88 32.86 8.07
C LEU A 329 -0.48 32.63 7.43
N ALA A 330 -1.58 33.02 8.06
CA ALA A 330 -2.92 32.94 7.47
C ALA A 330 -3.02 33.87 6.25
N GLN A 331 -2.57 35.12 6.37
CA GLN A 331 -2.52 36.07 5.25
C GLN A 331 -1.61 35.58 4.11
N PHE A 332 -0.49 34.92 4.45
CA PHE A 332 0.40 34.32 3.45
C PHE A 332 -0.25 33.13 2.76
N ALA A 333 -0.96 32.30 3.50
CA ALA A 333 -1.69 31.16 2.96
C ALA A 333 -2.84 31.59 2.03
N ASP A 334 -3.55 32.67 2.36
CA ASP A 334 -4.63 33.23 1.52
C ASP A 334 -4.08 33.86 0.24
N ARG A 335 -2.92 34.53 0.29
CA ARG A 335 -2.23 35.05 -0.92
C ARG A 335 -1.71 33.96 -1.87
N ILE A 336 -1.50 32.75 -1.39
CA ILE A 336 -1.06 31.61 -2.21
C ILE A 336 -2.27 30.89 -2.83
N ALA A 337 -3.45 31.04 -2.25
CA ALA A 337 -4.70 30.43 -2.71
C ALA A 337 -5.45 31.28 -3.74
N ALA A 338 -5.06 32.55 -3.92
CA ALA A 338 -5.50 33.47 -4.96
C ALA A 338 -4.51 33.48 -6.11
#